data_b6c911d7be1478857a52d77a969a2e0c
#
_entry.id   b6c911d7be1478857a52d77a969a2e0c
#
_cell.length_a   1.000
_cell.length_b   1.000
_cell.length_c   1.000
_cell.angle_alpha   90.00
_cell.angle_beta   90.00
_cell.angle_gamma   90.00
#
_symmetry.space_group_name_H-M   'P 1'
#
loop_
_entity.id
_entity.type
_entity.pdbx_description
1 polymer ?
#
loop_
_entity_poly.entity_id
_entity_poly.type
_entity_poly.pdbx_seq_one_letter_code
_entity_poly.pdbx_strand_id
1 'polypeptide(L)'
;MRASYLFTSESVSEGHPDKVSDQISDAIVDLFLSKDPESRIACETLTTTQLVVLAGEIRCKPMYDPSREDWAENGYWAPGAKEEIERTVRHTVREIGYEQAGFHWQTLRFENNLHGQSAHIAQGVDASGNKDEGAGDQGIMFGYACDETPDLMPATLDYSHKILMEMAKDRHAGEAPFLEPDAKSQVTLRFEEGKPSKATAIVVSTQHKPGYDQGEQEKELHDYVKSVVADVLPEALINEWTVYHINPTGS
;
A
#
# COMPACT_ATOMS: atom_id res chain seq x y z
N MET A 1 24.63 -27.48 6.13
CA MET A 1 23.16 -27.64 6.20
C MET A 1 22.64 -26.81 7.36
N ARG A 2 21.67 -25.92 7.15
CA ARG A 2 20.92 -25.30 8.26
C ARG A 2 19.92 -26.34 8.74
N ALA A 3 20.11 -26.94 9.90
CA ALA A 3 19.32 -28.05 10.36
C ALA A 3 17.86 -27.70 10.68
N SER A 4 17.61 -26.55 11.30
CA SER A 4 16.27 -26.00 11.58
C SER A 4 16.40 -24.53 11.99
N TYR A 5 15.42 -23.68 11.59
CA TYR A 5 15.38 -22.28 11.99
C TYR A 5 13.93 -21.76 11.92
N LEU A 6 13.68 -20.63 12.56
CA LEU A 6 12.45 -19.87 12.43
C LEU A 6 12.69 -18.67 11.50
N PHE A 7 11.70 -18.37 10.67
CA PHE A 7 11.69 -17.17 9.86
C PHE A 7 10.32 -16.51 9.92
N THR A 8 10.30 -15.19 9.91
CA THR A 8 9.08 -14.39 10.06
C THR A 8 9.05 -13.32 9.00
N SER A 9 7.89 -13.12 8.40
CA SER A 9 7.61 -11.95 7.56
C SER A 9 6.28 -11.33 7.98
N GLU A 10 6.14 -10.04 7.69
CA GLU A 10 4.91 -9.31 7.94
C GLU A 10 4.41 -8.63 6.65
N SER A 11 3.13 -8.27 6.67
CA SER A 11 2.47 -7.51 5.62
C SER A 11 1.51 -6.51 6.23
N VAL A 12 1.18 -5.48 5.46
CA VAL A 12 0.16 -4.49 5.78
C VAL A 12 -0.93 -4.48 4.71
N SER A 13 -2.16 -4.16 5.12
CA SER A 13 -3.31 -4.10 4.22
C SER A 13 -3.31 -2.83 3.37
N GLU A 14 -4.22 -2.79 2.40
CA GLU A 14 -4.44 -1.61 1.55
C GLU A 14 -4.76 -0.33 2.33
N GLY A 15 -5.37 -0.45 3.53
CA GLY A 15 -5.71 0.67 4.40
C GLY A 15 -4.61 1.08 5.38
N HIS A 16 -3.49 0.38 5.44
CA HIS A 16 -2.36 0.84 6.25
C HIS A 16 -1.82 2.18 5.71
N PRO A 17 -1.44 3.15 6.56
CA PRO A 17 -0.98 4.46 6.10
C PRO A 17 0.09 4.43 5.01
N ASP A 18 1.06 3.50 5.09
CA ASP A 18 2.08 3.34 4.06
C ASP A 18 1.48 2.93 2.71
N LYS A 19 0.51 1.99 2.71
CA LYS A 19 -0.15 1.54 1.49
C LYS A 19 -1.16 2.57 0.94
N VAL A 20 -1.81 3.32 1.81
CA VAL A 20 -2.63 4.46 1.39
C VAL A 20 -1.77 5.51 0.69
N SER A 21 -0.58 5.81 1.23
CA SER A 21 0.37 6.74 0.61
C SER A 21 0.87 6.24 -0.74
N ASP A 22 1.26 4.96 -0.84
CA ASP A 22 1.66 4.31 -2.09
C ASP A 22 0.56 4.43 -3.16
N GLN A 23 -0.66 4.01 -2.83
CA GLN A 23 -1.80 4.02 -3.76
C GLN A 23 -2.16 5.44 -4.23
N ILE A 24 -2.04 6.43 -3.34
CA ILE A 24 -2.25 7.83 -3.71
C ILE A 24 -1.15 8.30 -4.66
N SER A 25 0.12 8.01 -4.38
CA SER A 25 1.24 8.35 -5.26
C SER A 25 1.08 7.71 -6.63
N ASP A 26 0.71 6.43 -6.70
CA ASP A 26 0.44 5.71 -7.95
C ASP A 26 -0.73 6.33 -8.73
N ALA A 27 -1.83 6.66 -8.04
CA ALA A 27 -2.98 7.30 -8.68
C ALA A 27 -2.65 8.70 -9.25
N ILE A 28 -1.75 9.44 -8.61
CA ILE A 28 -1.24 10.72 -9.12
C ILE A 28 -0.35 10.48 -10.34
N VAL A 29 0.53 9.48 -10.33
CA VAL A 29 1.33 9.10 -11.50
C VAL A 29 0.41 8.75 -12.68
N ASP A 30 -0.58 7.91 -12.47
CA ASP A 30 -1.57 7.52 -13.49
C ASP A 30 -2.35 8.72 -14.04
N LEU A 31 -2.78 9.63 -13.16
CA LEU A 31 -3.45 10.86 -13.57
C LEU A 31 -2.59 11.64 -14.56
N PHE A 32 -1.33 11.90 -14.23
CA PHE A 32 -0.46 12.72 -15.08
C PHE A 32 -0.07 12.00 -16.36
N LEU A 33 0.24 10.71 -16.33
CA LEU A 33 0.54 9.90 -17.51
C LEU A 33 -0.66 9.78 -18.45
N SER A 34 -1.88 9.77 -17.91
CA SER A 34 -3.10 9.79 -18.74
C SER A 34 -3.29 11.09 -19.54
N LYS A 35 -2.71 12.20 -19.06
CA LYS A 35 -2.77 13.49 -19.75
C LYS A 35 -1.65 13.64 -20.77
N ASP A 36 -0.47 13.17 -20.44
CA ASP A 36 0.73 13.23 -21.26
C ASP A 36 1.64 12.04 -20.92
N PRO A 37 1.81 11.07 -21.83
CA PRO A 37 2.69 9.91 -21.61
C PRO A 37 4.16 10.27 -21.36
N GLU A 38 4.58 11.49 -21.76
CA GLU A 38 5.93 12.01 -21.54
C GLU A 38 6.07 12.75 -20.18
N SER A 39 5.04 12.70 -19.34
CA SER A 39 5.07 13.32 -18.01
C SER A 39 6.18 12.71 -17.16
N ARG A 40 6.78 13.54 -16.31
CA ARG A 40 7.75 13.13 -15.30
C ARG A 40 7.18 13.49 -13.93
N ILE A 41 7.08 12.50 -13.07
CA ILE A 41 6.37 12.64 -11.80
C ILE A 41 7.26 12.06 -10.68
N ALA A 42 7.61 12.92 -9.73
CA ALA A 42 8.17 12.54 -8.44
C ALA A 42 7.18 13.02 -7.38
N CYS A 43 6.26 12.15 -6.97
CA CYS A 43 5.21 12.46 -6.02
C CYS A 43 5.38 11.65 -4.74
N GLU A 44 5.71 12.33 -3.68
CA GLU A 44 5.76 11.78 -2.32
C GLU A 44 4.44 12.08 -1.61
N THR A 45 3.92 11.10 -0.90
CA THR A 45 2.66 11.22 -0.16
C THR A 45 2.89 10.93 1.32
N LEU A 46 2.33 11.77 2.17
CA LEU A 46 2.23 11.54 3.61
C LEU A 46 0.77 11.46 4.00
N THR A 47 0.40 10.40 4.71
CA THR A 47 -0.93 10.21 5.27
C THR A 47 -0.88 10.10 6.79
N THR A 48 -1.80 10.76 7.48
CA THR A 48 -2.01 10.65 8.92
C THR A 48 -3.47 10.97 9.24
N THR A 49 -3.85 11.00 10.51
CA THR A 49 -5.22 11.31 10.96
C THR A 49 -5.79 12.54 10.25
N GLN A 50 -6.84 12.34 9.47
CA GLN A 50 -7.57 13.38 8.71
C GLN A 50 -6.70 14.26 7.82
N LEU A 51 -5.51 13.80 7.37
CA LEU A 51 -4.60 14.60 6.55
C LEU A 51 -3.93 13.75 5.48
N VAL A 52 -3.92 14.27 4.25
CA VAL A 52 -3.06 13.83 3.15
C VAL A 52 -2.27 15.01 2.65
N VAL A 53 -0.95 14.84 2.52
CA VAL A 53 -0.02 15.83 1.96
C VAL A 53 0.67 15.23 0.75
N LEU A 54 0.63 15.93 -0.38
CA LEU A 54 1.48 15.64 -1.54
C LEU A 54 2.64 16.62 -1.59
N ALA A 55 3.81 16.14 -1.92
CA ALA A 55 5.00 16.97 -2.14
C ALA A 55 5.83 16.35 -3.28
N GLY A 56 6.56 17.20 -4.01
CA GLY A 56 7.46 16.72 -5.05
C GLY A 56 7.41 17.54 -6.33
N GLU A 57 8.01 17.03 -7.37
CA GLU A 57 8.22 17.71 -8.65
C GLU A 57 7.46 17.03 -9.78
N ILE A 58 6.78 17.84 -10.58
CA ILE A 58 5.97 17.37 -11.72
C ILE A 58 6.39 18.11 -12.98
N ARG A 59 6.44 17.36 -14.09
CA ARG A 59 6.52 17.92 -15.45
C ARG A 59 5.44 17.29 -16.30
N CYS A 60 4.34 18.01 -16.52
CA CYS A 60 3.22 17.57 -17.34
C CYS A 60 2.58 18.81 -18.00
N LYS A 61 2.83 19.02 -19.28
CA LYS A 61 2.38 20.23 -19.99
C LYS A 61 0.88 20.51 -19.88
N PRO A 62 -0.03 19.54 -20.07
CA PRO A 62 -1.46 19.80 -19.99
C PRO A 62 -1.98 20.23 -18.63
N MET A 63 -1.21 19.99 -17.57
CA MET A 63 -1.60 20.32 -16.19
C MET A 63 -1.12 21.71 -15.74
N TYR A 64 -0.39 22.44 -16.58
CA TYR A 64 0.10 23.78 -16.31
C TYR A 64 -0.56 24.83 -17.20
N ASP A 65 -0.51 26.10 -16.78
CA ASP A 65 -1.02 27.23 -17.55
C ASP A 65 -0.10 27.54 -18.72
N PRO A 66 -0.50 27.24 -19.97
CA PRO A 66 0.34 27.41 -21.15
C PRO A 66 0.55 28.88 -21.55
N SER A 67 -0.16 29.82 -20.93
CA SER A 67 0.00 31.26 -21.19
C SER A 67 1.24 31.86 -20.54
N ARG A 68 1.92 31.09 -19.69
CA ARG A 68 3.09 31.54 -18.94
C ARG A 68 4.35 30.82 -19.42
N GLU A 69 5.37 31.61 -19.76
CA GLU A 69 6.68 31.06 -20.20
C GLU A 69 7.41 30.29 -19.09
N ASP A 70 7.19 30.66 -17.81
CA ASP A 70 7.79 30.08 -16.62
C ASP A 70 6.87 29.08 -15.87
N TRP A 71 5.91 28.50 -16.57
CA TRP A 71 4.87 27.65 -15.98
C TRP A 71 5.41 26.43 -15.23
N ALA A 72 6.45 25.80 -15.76
CA ALA A 72 7.03 24.60 -15.15
C ALA A 72 7.84 24.91 -13.87
N GLU A 73 8.55 26.07 -13.87
CA GLU A 73 9.41 26.46 -12.75
C GLU A 73 8.62 27.02 -11.56
N ASN A 74 7.55 27.74 -11.84
CA ASN A 74 6.76 28.44 -10.83
C ASN A 74 5.44 27.74 -10.46
N GLY A 75 5.16 26.54 -11.03
CA GLY A 75 4.03 25.73 -10.66
C GLY A 75 2.66 26.37 -10.93
N TYR A 76 2.53 27.11 -12.03
CA TYR A 76 1.25 27.70 -12.44
C TYR A 76 0.34 26.63 -13.04
N TRP A 77 -0.55 26.12 -12.24
CA TRP A 77 -1.48 25.08 -12.61
C TRP A 77 -2.52 25.57 -13.63
N ALA A 78 -2.85 24.73 -14.58
CA ALA A 78 -3.98 24.97 -15.47
C ALA A 78 -5.30 25.05 -14.67
N PRO A 79 -6.30 25.80 -15.16
CA PRO A 79 -7.60 25.85 -14.50
C PRO A 79 -8.19 24.44 -14.30
N GLY A 80 -8.59 24.13 -13.07
CA GLY A 80 -9.15 22.82 -12.70
C GLY A 80 -8.12 21.73 -12.36
N ALA A 81 -6.83 21.94 -12.61
CA ALA A 81 -5.80 20.92 -12.36
C ALA A 81 -5.67 20.56 -10.87
N LYS A 82 -5.71 21.55 -10.00
CA LYS A 82 -5.63 21.31 -8.53
C LYS A 82 -6.85 20.54 -8.02
N GLU A 83 -8.01 20.87 -8.51
CA GLU A 83 -9.27 20.19 -8.19
C GLU A 83 -9.28 18.75 -8.70
N GLU A 84 -8.65 18.51 -9.84
CA GLU A 84 -8.51 17.15 -10.40
C GLU A 84 -7.56 16.30 -9.54
N ILE A 85 -6.43 16.84 -9.11
CA ILE A 85 -5.50 16.19 -8.19
C ILE A 85 -6.21 15.84 -6.87
N GLU A 86 -6.89 16.81 -6.23
CA GLU A 86 -7.62 16.56 -4.99
C GLU A 86 -8.71 15.50 -5.16
N ARG A 87 -9.47 15.56 -6.26
CA ARG A 87 -10.50 14.55 -6.55
C ARG A 87 -9.90 13.16 -6.71
N THR A 88 -8.74 13.02 -7.34
CA THR A 88 -8.02 11.74 -7.47
C THR A 88 -7.63 11.19 -6.10
N VAL A 89 -7.04 12.02 -5.25
CA VAL A 89 -6.69 11.63 -3.86
C VAL A 89 -7.91 11.15 -3.11
N ARG A 90 -9.00 11.92 -3.10
CA ARG A 90 -10.25 11.56 -2.41
C ARG A 90 -10.89 10.29 -2.97
N HIS A 91 -10.80 10.11 -4.28
CA HIS A 91 -11.30 8.89 -4.92
C HIS A 91 -10.52 7.67 -4.46
N THR A 92 -9.19 7.72 -4.44
CA THR A 92 -8.34 6.63 -3.96
C THR A 92 -8.68 6.26 -2.51
N VAL A 93 -8.77 7.25 -1.62
CA VAL A 93 -9.13 7.02 -0.21
C VAL A 93 -10.53 6.42 -0.08
N ARG A 94 -11.49 6.81 -0.94
CA ARG A 94 -12.84 6.23 -0.97
C ARG A 94 -12.83 4.78 -1.44
N GLU A 95 -12.08 4.46 -2.51
CA GLU A 95 -12.00 3.09 -3.04
C GLU A 95 -11.35 2.12 -2.03
N ILE A 96 -10.39 2.58 -1.24
CA ILE A 96 -9.86 1.84 -0.09
C ILE A 96 -10.94 1.57 0.97
N GLY A 97 -11.96 2.41 1.05
CA GLY A 97 -13.10 2.25 1.97
C GLY A 97 -13.03 3.10 3.23
N TYR A 98 -12.26 4.17 3.26
CA TYR A 98 -12.14 5.04 4.43
C TYR A 98 -13.32 6.00 4.58
N GLU A 99 -14.23 5.66 5.51
CA GLU A 99 -15.39 6.46 5.91
C GLU A 99 -15.52 6.57 7.44
N GLN A 100 -14.40 6.53 8.16
CA GLN A 100 -14.37 6.55 9.62
C GLN A 100 -13.97 7.92 10.18
N ALA A 101 -14.28 8.18 11.45
CA ALA A 101 -14.07 9.48 12.09
C ALA A 101 -12.61 9.95 12.10
N GLY A 102 -11.65 9.02 12.17
CA GLY A 102 -10.21 9.32 12.17
C GLY A 102 -9.61 9.56 10.79
N PHE A 103 -10.28 9.09 9.71
CA PHE A 103 -9.86 9.28 8.32
C PHE A 103 -11.04 9.05 7.39
N HIS A 104 -11.45 10.09 6.66
CA HIS A 104 -12.66 10.03 5.84
C HIS A 104 -12.44 10.79 4.53
N TRP A 105 -12.69 10.14 3.39
CA TRP A 105 -12.43 10.67 2.06
C TRP A 105 -13.07 12.04 1.77
N GLN A 106 -14.24 12.35 2.35
CA GLN A 106 -14.92 13.65 2.16
C GLN A 106 -14.33 14.76 3.02
N THR A 107 -13.91 14.44 4.26
CA THR A 107 -13.61 15.44 5.28
C THR A 107 -12.13 15.58 5.62
N LEU A 108 -11.29 14.68 5.09
CA LEU A 108 -9.83 14.80 5.27
C LEU A 108 -9.33 16.15 4.75
N ARG A 109 -8.35 16.71 5.44
CA ARG A 109 -7.57 17.85 4.99
C ARG A 109 -6.59 17.41 3.90
N PHE A 110 -6.57 18.15 2.80
CA PHE A 110 -5.67 17.88 1.69
C PHE A 110 -4.71 19.07 1.53
N GLU A 111 -3.42 18.79 1.43
CA GLU A 111 -2.38 19.78 1.16
C GLU A 111 -1.59 19.36 -0.09
N ASN A 112 -1.56 20.24 -1.08
CA ASN A 112 -0.84 20.01 -2.33
C ASN A 112 0.38 20.93 -2.40
N ASN A 113 1.58 20.34 -2.22
CA ASN A 113 2.88 20.98 -2.34
C ASN A 113 3.66 20.48 -3.58
N LEU A 114 2.96 19.94 -4.58
CA LEU A 114 3.56 19.61 -5.86
C LEU A 114 3.93 20.91 -6.60
N HIS A 115 5.09 20.93 -7.23
CA HIS A 115 5.58 22.07 -8.00
C HIS A 115 6.25 21.62 -9.31
N GLY A 116 6.59 22.56 -10.18
CA GLY A 116 7.27 22.28 -11.44
C GLY A 116 8.67 21.71 -11.24
N GLN A 117 9.06 20.77 -12.10
CA GLN A 117 10.40 20.18 -12.11
C GLN A 117 11.46 21.26 -12.40
N SER A 118 12.56 21.24 -11.65
CA SER A 118 13.64 22.21 -11.86
C SER A 118 14.30 22.03 -13.24
N ALA A 119 14.65 23.15 -13.90
CA ALA A 119 15.30 23.15 -15.22
C ALA A 119 16.65 22.41 -15.22
N HIS A 120 17.36 22.37 -14.11
CA HIS A 120 18.64 21.66 -13.98
C HIS A 120 18.48 20.13 -14.06
N ILE A 121 17.43 19.58 -13.46
CA ILE A 121 17.12 18.15 -13.54
C ILE A 121 16.70 17.80 -14.96
N ALA A 122 15.86 18.61 -15.59
CA ALA A 122 15.42 18.43 -16.96
C ALA A 122 16.59 18.33 -17.96
N GLN A 123 17.61 19.20 -17.82
CA GLN A 123 18.81 19.14 -18.67
C GLN A 123 19.61 17.83 -18.53
N GLY A 124 19.59 17.21 -17.35
CA GLY A 124 20.27 15.93 -17.10
C GLY A 124 19.60 14.73 -17.74
N VAL A 125 18.28 14.77 -17.88
CA VAL A 125 17.43 13.64 -18.27
C VAL A 125 17.00 13.72 -19.75
N ASP A 126 16.70 14.91 -20.26
CA ASP A 126 16.16 15.10 -21.60
C ASP A 126 17.16 14.67 -22.68
N ALA A 127 16.67 13.94 -23.68
CA ALA A 127 17.41 13.64 -24.88
C ALA A 127 17.66 14.94 -25.69
N SER A 128 18.92 15.18 -26.05
CA SER A 128 19.29 16.33 -26.87
C SER A 128 20.44 15.99 -27.82
N GLY A 129 20.28 16.25 -29.09
CA GLY A 129 21.27 15.96 -30.11
C GLY A 129 21.57 14.46 -30.21
N ASN A 130 22.80 14.03 -29.92
CA ASN A 130 23.22 12.62 -29.92
C ASN A 130 23.15 11.94 -28.56
N LYS A 131 22.50 12.55 -27.56
CA LYS A 131 22.36 11.99 -26.22
C LYS A 131 21.03 11.28 -26.10
N ASP A 132 21.05 10.00 -25.76
CA ASP A 132 19.88 9.23 -25.36
C ASP A 132 19.29 9.77 -24.05
N GLU A 133 17.99 9.51 -23.84
CA GLU A 133 17.32 9.84 -22.60
C GLU A 133 18.00 9.17 -21.40
N GLY A 134 18.31 9.93 -20.38
CA GLY A 134 18.96 9.46 -19.17
C GLY A 134 17.94 9.03 -18.11
N ALA A 135 18.38 8.19 -17.15
CA ALA A 135 17.62 7.93 -15.93
C ALA A 135 17.58 9.20 -15.05
N GLY A 136 16.45 9.46 -14.43
CA GLY A 136 16.27 10.60 -13.52
C GLY A 136 17.02 10.47 -12.20
N ASP A 137 17.42 9.25 -11.83
CA ASP A 137 18.15 8.96 -10.59
C ASP A 137 19.05 7.72 -10.77
N GLN A 138 19.90 7.48 -9.78
CA GLN A 138 20.68 6.25 -9.66
C GLN A 138 19.77 5.09 -9.28
N GLY A 139 20.11 3.88 -9.73
CA GLY A 139 19.35 2.69 -9.37
C GLY A 139 20.23 1.44 -9.31
N ILE A 140 19.86 0.54 -8.39
CA ILE A 140 20.32 -0.83 -8.33
C ILE A 140 19.12 -1.73 -8.10
N MET A 141 19.06 -2.86 -8.81
CA MET A 141 17.91 -3.77 -8.73
C MET A 141 18.39 -5.15 -8.30
N PHE A 142 17.61 -5.76 -7.42
CA PHE A 142 17.81 -7.13 -6.97
C PHE A 142 16.57 -7.96 -7.29
N GLY A 143 16.79 -9.17 -7.79
CA GLY A 143 15.73 -10.14 -8.01
C GLY A 143 15.92 -11.34 -7.09
N TYR A 144 14.82 -11.85 -6.52
CA TYR A 144 14.80 -13.06 -5.72
C TYR A 144 13.54 -13.86 -6.01
N ALA A 145 13.69 -15.18 -6.17
CA ALA A 145 12.60 -16.12 -6.28
C ALA A 145 13.00 -17.43 -5.61
N CYS A 146 12.02 -18.16 -5.04
CA CYS A 146 12.23 -19.47 -4.43
C CYS A 146 11.04 -20.40 -4.75
N ASP A 147 11.18 -21.69 -4.43
CA ASP A 147 10.18 -22.72 -4.68
C ASP A 147 9.36 -23.07 -3.42
N GLU A 148 9.23 -22.14 -2.49
CA GLU A 148 8.49 -22.33 -1.25
C GLU A 148 6.97 -22.27 -1.44
N THR A 149 6.52 -21.49 -2.44
CA THR A 149 5.11 -21.36 -2.83
C THR A 149 4.96 -21.41 -4.35
N PRO A 150 3.73 -21.70 -4.86
CA PRO A 150 3.46 -21.68 -6.31
C PRO A 150 3.76 -20.32 -6.98
N ASP A 151 3.69 -19.23 -6.22
CA ASP A 151 3.95 -17.87 -6.70
C ASP A 151 5.45 -17.51 -6.72
N LEU A 152 6.31 -18.49 -6.44
CA LEU A 152 7.77 -18.34 -6.34
C LEU A 152 8.22 -17.30 -5.30
N MET A 153 7.40 -17.08 -4.30
CA MET A 153 7.62 -16.15 -3.19
C MET A 153 8.03 -16.89 -1.92
N PRO A 154 8.80 -16.24 -1.01
CA PRO A 154 9.04 -16.77 0.32
C PRO A 154 7.72 -17.02 1.07
N ALA A 155 7.55 -18.23 1.61
CA ALA A 155 6.28 -18.68 2.18
C ALA A 155 5.76 -17.77 3.30
N THR A 156 6.63 -17.28 4.18
CA THR A 156 6.23 -16.37 5.25
C THR A 156 5.65 -15.07 4.73
N LEU A 157 6.23 -14.51 3.68
CA LEU A 157 5.79 -13.27 3.05
C LEU A 157 4.50 -13.48 2.25
N ASP A 158 4.46 -14.52 1.43
CA ASP A 158 3.32 -14.84 0.58
C ASP A 158 2.04 -15.07 1.41
N TYR A 159 2.13 -15.88 2.47
CA TYR A 159 0.98 -16.08 3.34
C TYR A 159 0.58 -14.83 4.13
N SER A 160 1.55 -14.02 4.56
CA SER A 160 1.22 -12.73 5.19
C SER A 160 0.42 -11.83 4.25
N HIS A 161 0.81 -11.75 2.98
CA HIS A 161 0.06 -10.99 1.96
C HIS A 161 -1.34 -11.58 1.73
N LYS A 162 -1.43 -12.90 1.51
CA LYS A 162 -2.70 -13.56 1.18
C LYS A 162 -3.74 -13.46 2.28
N ILE A 163 -3.35 -13.53 3.55
CA ILE A 163 -4.28 -13.31 4.67
C ILE A 163 -4.95 -11.94 4.55
N LEU A 164 -4.19 -10.88 4.34
CA LEU A 164 -4.74 -9.53 4.24
C LEU A 164 -5.50 -9.29 2.93
N MET A 165 -5.09 -9.92 1.84
CA MET A 165 -5.83 -9.87 0.57
C MET A 165 -7.23 -10.50 0.69
N GLU A 166 -7.36 -11.65 1.35
CA GLU A 166 -8.65 -12.28 1.56
C GLU A 166 -9.53 -11.44 2.51
N MET A 167 -8.97 -10.93 3.62
CA MET A 167 -9.69 -10.02 4.51
C MET A 167 -10.19 -8.75 3.80
N ALA A 168 -9.38 -8.15 2.92
CA ALA A 168 -9.78 -6.99 2.13
C ALA A 168 -10.91 -7.34 1.15
N LYS A 169 -10.80 -8.48 0.47
CA LYS A 169 -11.82 -8.98 -0.45
C LYS A 169 -13.17 -9.18 0.26
N ASP A 170 -13.17 -9.84 1.42
CA ASP A 170 -14.38 -10.08 2.21
C ASP A 170 -15.00 -8.77 2.70
N ARG A 171 -14.16 -7.80 3.09
CA ARG A 171 -14.60 -6.46 3.49
C ARG A 171 -15.29 -5.74 2.32
N HIS A 172 -14.69 -5.74 1.13
CA HIS A 172 -15.26 -5.12 -0.07
C HIS A 172 -16.53 -5.84 -0.55
N ALA A 173 -16.59 -7.16 -0.40
CA ALA A 173 -17.77 -7.94 -0.72
C ALA A 173 -18.91 -7.77 0.30
N GLY A 174 -18.65 -7.19 1.48
CA GLY A 174 -19.59 -7.07 2.57
C GLY A 174 -19.80 -8.37 3.34
N GLU A 175 -18.95 -9.36 3.16
CA GLU A 175 -18.98 -10.64 3.88
C GLU A 175 -18.42 -10.52 5.29
N ALA A 176 -17.48 -9.58 5.51
CA ALA A 176 -16.94 -9.22 6.82
C ALA A 176 -17.17 -7.71 7.10
N PRO A 177 -18.44 -7.26 7.28
CA PRO A 177 -18.78 -5.84 7.36
C PRO A 177 -18.30 -5.15 8.64
N PHE A 178 -17.76 -5.90 9.58
CA PHE A 178 -17.18 -5.40 10.82
C PHE A 178 -15.71 -4.98 10.67
N LEU A 179 -15.04 -5.37 9.60
CA LEU A 179 -13.66 -4.96 9.32
C LEU A 179 -13.58 -3.52 8.86
N GLU A 180 -12.53 -2.84 9.28
CA GLU A 180 -12.10 -1.55 8.76
C GLU A 180 -10.85 -1.72 7.88
N PRO A 181 -10.43 -0.71 7.09
CA PRO A 181 -9.41 -0.90 6.05
C PRO A 181 -8.01 -1.25 6.55
N ASP A 182 -7.61 -0.78 7.73
CA ASP A 182 -6.25 -0.99 8.25
C ASP A 182 -6.09 -2.34 8.94
N ALA A 183 -5.10 -3.10 8.51
CA ALA A 183 -4.72 -4.36 9.13
C ALA A 183 -3.24 -4.69 8.89
N LYS A 184 -2.70 -5.53 9.76
CA LYS A 184 -1.36 -6.11 9.66
C LYS A 184 -1.43 -7.61 9.88
N SER A 185 -0.60 -8.37 9.18
CA SER A 185 -0.39 -9.80 9.43
C SER A 185 1.08 -10.12 9.55
N GLN A 186 1.40 -11.11 10.37
CA GLN A 186 2.74 -11.64 10.52
C GLN A 186 2.67 -13.16 10.60
N VAL A 187 3.46 -13.85 9.79
CA VAL A 187 3.53 -15.31 9.76
C VAL A 187 4.94 -15.75 10.13
N THR A 188 5.04 -16.61 11.15
CA THR A 188 6.30 -17.25 11.56
C THR A 188 6.24 -18.73 11.22
N LEU A 189 7.14 -19.18 10.36
CA LEU A 189 7.28 -20.58 9.98
C LEU A 189 8.58 -21.17 10.55
N ARG A 190 8.50 -22.44 10.93
CA ARG A 190 9.68 -23.27 11.13
C ARG A 190 10.10 -23.85 9.79
N PHE A 191 11.39 -23.78 9.52
CA PHE A 191 12.03 -24.41 8.38
C PHE A 191 12.86 -25.62 8.84
N GLU A 192 12.71 -26.72 8.13
CA GLU A 192 13.49 -27.93 8.32
C GLU A 192 14.11 -28.35 6.99
N GLU A 193 15.39 -28.56 6.97
CA GLU A 193 16.16 -28.85 5.74
C GLU A 193 15.95 -27.81 4.61
N GLY A 194 15.65 -26.57 4.99
CA GLY A 194 15.43 -25.46 4.04
C GLY A 194 14.01 -25.35 3.50
N LYS A 195 13.05 -26.16 3.99
CA LYS A 195 11.64 -26.11 3.57
C LYS A 195 10.73 -25.70 4.73
N PRO A 196 9.63 -24.97 4.46
CA PRO A 196 8.60 -24.70 5.44
C PRO A 196 8.02 -26.01 5.98
N SER A 197 7.97 -26.18 7.30
CA SER A 197 7.48 -27.41 7.93
C SER A 197 6.23 -27.19 8.78
N LYS A 198 6.15 -26.06 9.50
CA LYS A 198 4.97 -25.70 10.30
C LYS A 198 4.91 -24.22 10.66
N ALA A 199 3.70 -23.69 10.81
CA ALA A 199 3.43 -22.39 11.36
C ALA A 199 3.53 -22.43 12.90
N THR A 200 4.39 -21.61 13.46
CA THR A 200 4.59 -21.54 14.92
C THR A 200 3.85 -20.39 15.56
N ALA A 201 3.72 -19.26 14.84
CA ALA A 201 2.94 -18.13 15.30
C ALA A 201 2.35 -17.36 14.10
N ILE A 202 1.13 -16.88 14.28
CA ILE A 202 0.43 -16.02 13.34
C ILE A 202 -0.13 -14.85 14.12
N VAL A 203 0.24 -13.63 13.73
CA VAL A 203 -0.26 -12.40 14.32
C VAL A 203 -1.13 -11.70 13.28
N VAL A 204 -2.34 -11.32 13.65
CA VAL A 204 -3.21 -10.47 12.83
C VAL A 204 -3.73 -9.35 13.72
N SER A 205 -3.43 -8.12 13.34
CA SER A 205 -4.01 -6.92 13.96
C SER A 205 -4.85 -6.22 12.91
N THR A 206 -6.12 -6.02 13.18
CA THR A 206 -7.06 -5.40 12.24
C THR A 206 -7.93 -4.38 12.95
N GLN A 207 -8.13 -3.23 12.32
CA GLN A 207 -9.17 -2.30 12.74
C GLN A 207 -10.55 -2.92 12.50
N HIS A 208 -11.47 -2.60 13.38
CA HIS A 208 -12.84 -3.10 13.34
C HIS A 208 -13.83 -2.05 13.85
N LYS A 209 -15.11 -2.26 13.58
CA LYS A 209 -16.19 -1.42 14.09
C LYS A 209 -16.28 -1.52 15.61
N PRO A 210 -16.80 -0.49 16.28
CA PRO A 210 -17.00 -0.50 17.73
C PRO A 210 -17.76 -1.75 18.20
N GLY A 211 -17.32 -2.32 19.32
CA GLY A 211 -17.95 -3.49 19.94
C GLY A 211 -17.26 -4.83 19.65
N TYR A 212 -16.35 -4.87 18.68
CA TYR A 212 -15.61 -6.10 18.34
C TYR A 212 -14.31 -6.30 19.16
N ASP A 213 -14.15 -5.51 20.21
CA ASP A 213 -13.05 -5.58 21.19
C ASP A 213 -13.40 -6.39 22.44
N GLN A 214 -14.62 -6.95 22.55
CA GLN A 214 -15.08 -7.69 23.72
C GLN A 214 -16.25 -8.64 23.43
N GLY A 215 -16.36 -9.68 24.27
CA GLY A 215 -17.52 -10.58 24.32
C GLY A 215 -17.68 -11.48 23.09
N GLU A 216 -18.92 -11.66 22.64
CA GLU A 216 -19.24 -12.54 21.52
C GLU A 216 -18.72 -12.00 20.19
N GLN A 217 -18.68 -10.68 20.01
CA GLN A 217 -18.18 -10.02 18.81
C GLN A 217 -16.65 -10.14 18.67
N GLU A 218 -15.91 -10.04 19.77
CA GLU A 218 -14.49 -10.34 19.79
C GLU A 218 -14.23 -11.80 19.37
N LYS A 219 -15.02 -12.71 19.88
CA LYS A 219 -14.94 -14.12 19.49
C LYS A 219 -15.27 -14.31 18.00
N GLU A 220 -16.29 -13.65 17.48
CA GLU A 220 -16.65 -13.67 16.06
C GLU A 220 -15.47 -13.22 15.21
N LEU A 221 -14.83 -12.09 15.55
CA LEU A 221 -13.65 -11.59 14.87
C LEU A 221 -12.49 -12.62 14.92
N HIS A 222 -12.24 -13.21 16.08
CA HIS A 222 -11.20 -14.21 16.24
C HIS A 222 -11.46 -15.48 15.43
N ASP A 223 -12.69 -15.96 15.41
CA ASP A 223 -13.08 -17.16 14.64
C ASP A 223 -12.99 -16.87 13.12
N TYR A 224 -13.41 -15.68 12.70
CA TYR A 224 -13.24 -15.23 11.31
C TYR A 224 -11.78 -15.19 10.88
N VAL A 225 -10.90 -14.54 11.64
CA VAL A 225 -9.46 -14.48 11.31
C VAL A 225 -8.85 -15.87 11.23
N LYS A 226 -9.22 -16.78 12.14
CA LYS A 226 -8.74 -18.17 12.08
C LYS A 226 -9.25 -18.90 10.84
N SER A 227 -10.48 -18.66 10.40
CA SER A 227 -10.99 -19.25 9.15
C SER A 227 -10.22 -18.75 7.94
N VAL A 228 -9.96 -17.45 7.83
CA VAL A 228 -9.14 -16.88 6.75
C VAL A 228 -7.73 -17.49 6.74
N VAL A 229 -7.11 -17.64 7.90
CA VAL A 229 -5.79 -18.29 7.98
C VAL A 229 -5.86 -19.75 7.52
N ALA A 230 -6.90 -20.49 7.89
CA ALA A 230 -7.07 -21.88 7.48
C ALA A 230 -7.31 -22.03 5.97
N ASP A 231 -7.95 -21.05 5.34
CA ASP A 231 -8.18 -21.05 3.89
C ASP A 231 -6.91 -20.66 3.10
N VAL A 232 -6.05 -19.83 3.69
CA VAL A 232 -4.84 -19.32 3.03
C VAL A 232 -3.64 -20.23 3.20
N LEU A 233 -3.40 -20.77 4.40
CA LEU A 233 -2.25 -21.62 4.67
C LEU A 233 -2.56 -23.09 4.36
N PRO A 234 -1.62 -23.83 3.74
CA PRO A 234 -1.76 -25.28 3.62
C PRO A 234 -2.02 -25.94 4.98
N GLU A 235 -3.01 -26.85 5.02
CA GLU A 235 -3.38 -27.58 6.25
C GLU A 235 -2.17 -28.24 6.94
N ALA A 236 -1.22 -28.73 6.16
CA ALA A 236 0.00 -29.36 6.67
C ALA A 236 0.90 -28.43 7.49
N LEU A 237 0.77 -27.11 7.34
CA LEU A 237 1.54 -26.13 8.10
C LEU A 237 0.87 -25.77 9.42
N ILE A 238 -0.44 -25.93 9.56
CA ILE A 238 -1.21 -25.58 10.77
C ILE A 238 -1.33 -26.81 11.65
N ASN A 239 -1.16 -26.65 12.94
CA ASN A 239 -1.32 -27.73 13.92
C ASN A 239 -1.76 -27.18 15.29
N GLU A 240 -1.99 -28.06 16.27
CA GLU A 240 -2.44 -27.71 17.62
C GLU A 240 -1.46 -26.80 18.40
N TRP A 241 -0.21 -26.69 17.96
CA TRP A 241 0.83 -25.85 18.57
C TRP A 241 0.97 -24.50 17.86
N THR A 242 0.21 -24.21 16.81
CA THR A 242 0.20 -22.92 16.14
C THR A 242 -0.44 -21.89 17.06
N VAL A 243 0.33 -20.87 17.44
CA VAL A 243 -0.15 -19.79 18.33
C VAL A 243 -0.74 -18.66 17.49
N TYR A 244 -1.96 -18.26 17.82
CA TYR A 244 -2.64 -17.13 17.20
C TYR A 244 -2.62 -15.92 18.14
N HIS A 245 -2.18 -14.79 17.65
CA HIS A 245 -2.27 -13.48 18.29
C HIS A 245 -3.15 -12.58 17.45
N ILE A 246 -4.40 -12.40 17.86
CA ILE A 246 -5.37 -11.57 17.15
C ILE A 246 -5.66 -10.34 18.01
N ASN A 247 -5.42 -9.15 17.45
CA ASN A 247 -5.51 -7.86 18.15
C ASN A 247 -4.85 -7.86 19.55
N PRO A 248 -3.59 -8.32 19.71
CA PRO A 248 -3.00 -8.54 21.01
C PRO A 248 -2.81 -7.27 21.86
N THR A 249 -2.89 -6.09 21.25
CA THR A 249 -2.74 -4.78 21.92
C THR A 249 -4.02 -3.96 21.94
N GLY A 250 -5.14 -4.56 21.50
CA GLY A 250 -6.35 -3.84 21.16
C GLY A 250 -6.25 -3.21 19.78
N SER A 251 -7.34 -2.91 19.16
CA SER A 251 -7.40 -2.25 17.84
C SER A 251 -7.45 -0.74 17.98
#